data_63f925b733eda3ac028224bafd2bfc6a
#
_entry.id   63f925b733eda3ac028224bafd2bfc6a
#
_cell.length_a   1.000
_cell.length_b   1.000
_cell.length_c   1.000
_cell.angle_alpha   90.00
_cell.angle_beta   90.00
_cell.angle_gamma   90.00
#
_symmetry.space_group_name_H-M   'P 1'
#
loop_
_entity.id
_entity.type
_entity.pdbx_description
1 polymer ?
#
loop_
_entity_poly.entity_id
_entity_poly.type
_entity_poly.pdbx_seq_one_letter_code
_entity_poly.pdbx_strand_id
1 'polypeptide(L)'
;AIKDKKWAGWQMLQSVTETNKYIFIHYFNSPKQYESSKEVFSSKIAEKLGLESPKWDMFNWKTTAPQEIYQVFSVAGGNSQSNYWIKVDYKFNDRQKFIDNHKLFADIVVKQMQKDMEGFNHGAAINLTSSNFENGEAVSYNGVSFDGFASLEQLLTFRAYKENPEINKTWQKIGEKFENQIEKKGVADFFKARKNTVWRLVDETWGN
;
A
#
# COMPACT_ATOMS: atom_id res chain seq x y z
N ALA A 1 -19.39 -11.90 5.12
CA ALA A 1 -19.09 -10.75 4.24
C ALA A 1 -18.25 -11.18 3.04
N ILE A 2 -17.12 -11.88 3.26
CA ILE A 2 -16.31 -12.42 2.16
C ILE A 2 -17.08 -13.51 1.42
N LYS A 3 -17.71 -14.45 2.13
CA LYS A 3 -18.58 -15.48 1.54
C LYS A 3 -19.71 -14.88 0.69
N ASP A 4 -20.21 -13.71 1.09
CA ASP A 4 -21.26 -12.99 0.35
C ASP A 4 -20.69 -12.07 -0.75
N LYS A 5 -19.39 -12.18 -1.07
CA LYS A 5 -18.67 -11.34 -2.05
C LYS A 5 -18.79 -9.83 -1.77
N LYS A 6 -18.96 -9.45 -0.52
CA LYS A 6 -19.02 -8.03 -0.11
C LYS A 6 -17.64 -7.40 0.07
N TRP A 7 -16.58 -8.22 0.24
CA TRP A 7 -15.17 -7.83 0.30
C TRP A 7 -14.34 -8.69 -0.63
N ALA A 8 -13.26 -8.11 -1.16
CA ALA A 8 -12.20 -8.88 -1.81
C ALA A 8 -11.20 -9.41 -0.78
N GLY A 9 -11.00 -8.69 0.32
CA GLY A 9 -10.11 -9.07 1.41
C GLY A 9 -9.89 -7.94 2.40
N TRP A 10 -9.14 -8.23 3.46
CA TRP A 10 -8.67 -7.24 4.40
C TRP A 10 -7.31 -7.62 4.99
N GLN A 11 -6.59 -6.63 5.46
CA GLN A 11 -5.32 -6.78 6.17
C GLN A 11 -5.29 -5.85 7.37
N MET A 12 -4.66 -6.31 8.47
CA MET A 12 -4.29 -5.49 9.61
C MET A 12 -2.76 -5.42 9.69
N LEU A 13 -2.23 -4.22 9.60
CA LEU A 13 -0.80 -3.97 9.70
C LEU A 13 -0.50 -3.17 10.96
N GLN A 14 0.59 -3.53 11.65
CA GLN A 14 1.12 -2.81 12.80
C GLN A 14 2.39 -2.08 12.43
N SER A 15 2.53 -0.82 12.85
CA SER A 15 3.77 -0.07 12.67
C SER A 15 4.92 -0.77 13.41
N VAL A 16 6.07 -0.88 12.74
CA VAL A 16 7.29 -1.44 13.36
C VAL A 16 7.93 -0.44 14.33
N THR A 17 7.75 0.85 14.09
CA THR A 17 8.35 1.93 14.90
C THR A 17 7.43 2.47 15.99
N GLU A 18 6.11 2.32 15.82
CA GLU A 18 5.07 2.80 16.75
C GLU A 18 4.16 1.62 17.11
N THR A 19 4.51 0.82 18.10
CA THR A 19 3.87 -0.47 18.41
C THR A 19 2.37 -0.41 18.68
N ASN A 20 1.86 0.76 19.07
CA ASN A 20 0.42 0.97 19.31
C ASN A 20 -0.33 1.54 18.11
N LYS A 21 0.31 1.60 16.94
CA LYS A 21 -0.28 2.13 15.73
C LYS A 21 -0.58 1.03 14.74
N TYR A 22 -1.84 0.99 14.32
CA TYR A 22 -2.35 0.00 13.37
C TYR A 22 -3.03 0.69 12.21
N ILE A 23 -3.01 0.03 11.03
CA ILE A 23 -3.86 0.38 9.90
C ILE A 23 -4.66 -0.86 9.50
N PHE A 24 -5.92 -0.61 9.13
CA PHE A 24 -6.80 -1.62 8.57
C PHE A 24 -7.03 -1.27 7.11
N ILE A 25 -6.75 -2.21 6.22
CA ILE A 25 -6.92 -2.06 4.79
C ILE A 25 -8.01 -3.02 4.35
N HIS A 26 -9.07 -2.48 3.74
CA HIS A 26 -10.16 -3.27 3.17
C HIS A 26 -10.10 -3.16 1.66
N TYR A 27 -10.17 -4.30 0.98
CA TYR A 27 -10.11 -4.39 -0.47
C TYR A 27 -11.50 -4.63 -1.04
N PHE A 28 -11.81 -3.92 -2.12
CA PHE A 28 -13.06 -4.00 -2.85
C PHE A 28 -12.78 -4.04 -4.34
N ASN A 29 -13.51 -4.88 -5.07
CA ASN A 29 -13.36 -4.99 -6.52
C ASN A 29 -14.14 -3.89 -7.28
N SER A 30 -15.04 -3.17 -6.59
CA SER A 30 -15.84 -2.11 -7.20
C SER A 30 -16.40 -1.14 -6.14
N PRO A 31 -16.76 0.09 -6.54
CA PRO A 31 -17.50 1.01 -5.67
C PRO A 31 -18.82 0.43 -5.14
N LYS A 32 -19.52 -0.37 -5.95
CA LYS A 32 -20.76 -1.04 -5.55
C LYS A 32 -20.52 -2.05 -4.41
N GLN A 33 -19.39 -2.78 -4.46
CA GLN A 33 -19.00 -3.71 -3.40
C GLN A 33 -18.69 -2.94 -2.11
N TYR A 34 -17.99 -1.81 -2.20
CA TYR A 34 -17.74 -0.92 -1.05
C TYR A 34 -19.05 -0.42 -0.43
N GLU A 35 -19.97 0.11 -1.21
CA GLU A 35 -21.27 0.59 -0.71
C GLU A 35 -22.07 -0.50 0.01
N SER A 36 -22.11 -1.71 -0.56
CA SER A 36 -22.81 -2.84 0.07
C SER A 36 -22.12 -3.35 1.36
N SER A 37 -20.84 -3.05 1.55
CA SER A 37 -20.10 -3.44 2.76
C SER A 37 -20.44 -2.57 3.97
N LYS A 38 -20.92 -1.35 3.78
CA LYS A 38 -21.27 -0.42 4.87
C LYS A 38 -22.32 -1.01 5.81
N GLU A 39 -23.22 -1.83 5.29
CA GLU A 39 -24.23 -2.52 6.09
C GLU A 39 -23.62 -3.59 7.01
N VAL A 40 -22.48 -4.16 6.63
CA VAL A 40 -21.83 -5.25 7.38
C VAL A 40 -21.21 -4.76 8.69
N PHE A 41 -20.81 -3.50 8.74
CA PHE A 41 -20.25 -2.87 9.95
C PHE A 41 -21.29 -2.20 10.84
N SER A 42 -22.58 -2.31 10.50
CA SER A 42 -23.62 -1.74 11.34
C SER A 42 -23.83 -2.59 12.60
N SER A 43 -24.07 -1.93 13.73
CA SER A 43 -24.45 -2.57 15.00
C SER A 43 -25.63 -3.55 14.86
N LYS A 44 -26.54 -3.30 13.90
CA LYS A 44 -27.67 -4.16 13.56
C LYS A 44 -27.28 -5.55 13.05
N ILE A 45 -26.09 -5.71 12.47
CA ILE A 45 -25.63 -7.02 11.99
C ILE A 45 -25.00 -7.83 13.11
N ALA A 46 -24.25 -7.20 14.01
CA ALA A 46 -23.75 -7.86 15.22
C ALA A 46 -24.94 -8.44 16.02
N GLU A 47 -25.99 -7.65 16.20
CA GLU A 47 -27.23 -8.06 16.86
C GLU A 47 -27.93 -9.23 16.13
N LYS A 48 -28.09 -9.16 14.80
CA LYS A 48 -28.69 -10.23 13.98
C LYS A 48 -27.89 -11.54 14.00
N LEU A 49 -26.59 -11.48 14.19
CA LEU A 49 -25.70 -12.64 14.21
C LEU A 49 -25.55 -13.19 15.65
N GLY A 50 -26.21 -12.59 16.66
CA GLY A 50 -26.05 -12.96 18.06
C GLY A 50 -24.62 -12.76 18.56
N LEU A 51 -23.83 -11.94 17.88
CA LEU A 51 -22.50 -11.57 18.32
C LEU A 51 -22.65 -10.52 19.40
N GLU A 52 -22.00 -10.73 20.56
CA GLU A 52 -21.81 -9.63 21.51
C GLU A 52 -21.17 -8.47 20.75
N SER A 53 -21.69 -7.28 20.97
CA SER A 53 -21.05 -6.07 20.43
C SER A 53 -19.58 -6.11 20.82
N PRO A 54 -18.65 -6.02 19.85
CA PRO A 54 -17.24 -6.05 20.20
C PRO A 54 -17.01 -5.01 21.28
N LYS A 55 -16.40 -5.40 22.39
CA LYS A 55 -16.05 -4.46 23.47
C LYS A 55 -14.87 -3.61 22.99
N TRP A 56 -15.14 -2.77 21.98
CA TRP A 56 -14.15 -1.84 21.42
C TRP A 56 -13.55 -0.94 22.49
N ASP A 57 -14.28 -0.66 23.55
CA ASP A 57 -13.87 0.11 24.72
C ASP A 57 -12.69 -0.55 25.48
N MET A 58 -12.53 -1.87 25.39
CA MET A 58 -11.40 -2.57 26.02
C MET A 58 -10.06 -2.17 25.43
N PHE A 59 -10.04 -1.70 24.19
CA PHE A 59 -8.80 -1.38 23.49
C PHE A 59 -8.48 0.11 23.45
N ASN A 60 -9.37 0.97 23.97
CA ASN A 60 -9.18 2.43 23.96
C ASN A 60 -8.72 2.97 22.60
N TRP A 61 -9.34 2.46 21.52
CA TRP A 61 -9.01 2.81 20.16
C TRP A 61 -9.30 4.29 19.91
N LYS A 62 -8.26 5.06 19.57
CA LYS A 62 -8.44 6.39 19.00
C LYS A 62 -8.26 6.30 17.49
N THR A 63 -9.32 6.57 16.77
CA THR A 63 -9.22 6.79 15.33
C THR A 63 -8.52 8.13 15.11
N THR A 64 -7.26 8.10 14.71
CA THR A 64 -6.45 9.30 14.52
C THR A 64 -6.44 9.79 13.08
N ALA A 65 -7.00 9.01 12.15
CA ALA A 65 -7.06 9.35 10.74
C ALA A 65 -8.48 9.14 10.18
N PRO A 66 -8.93 10.00 9.26
CA PRO A 66 -10.16 9.78 8.52
C PRO A 66 -10.05 8.49 7.70
N GLN A 67 -11.19 7.89 7.38
CA GLN A 67 -11.22 6.82 6.37
C GLN A 67 -10.83 7.39 5.03
N GLU A 68 -9.82 6.79 4.41
CA GLU A 68 -9.35 7.17 3.09
C GLU A 68 -9.72 6.10 2.07
N ILE A 69 -10.17 6.53 0.91
CA ILE A 69 -10.52 5.65 -0.21
C ILE A 69 -9.45 5.77 -1.26
N TYR A 70 -8.87 4.65 -1.64
CA TYR A 70 -7.82 4.59 -2.65
C TYR A 70 -8.27 3.80 -3.87
N GLN A 71 -7.93 4.32 -5.05
CA GLN A 71 -8.01 3.59 -6.30
C GLN A 71 -6.65 2.98 -6.63
N VAL A 72 -6.56 1.66 -6.55
CA VAL A 72 -5.37 0.91 -6.98
C VAL A 72 -5.27 0.95 -8.50
N PHE A 73 -4.10 1.29 -9.02
CA PHE A 73 -3.83 1.34 -10.48
C PHE A 73 -2.63 0.47 -10.89
N SER A 74 -1.82 0.04 -9.95
CA SER A 74 -0.68 -0.84 -10.19
C SER A 74 -0.60 -1.88 -9.09
N VAL A 75 -0.54 -3.14 -9.47
CA VAL A 75 -0.20 -4.26 -8.60
C VAL A 75 0.76 -5.15 -9.38
N ALA A 76 1.90 -5.44 -8.80
CA ALA A 76 2.87 -6.38 -9.32
C ALA A 76 3.41 -7.22 -8.17
N GLY A 77 3.44 -8.52 -8.35
CA GLY A 77 3.89 -9.40 -7.29
C GLY A 77 3.69 -10.87 -7.61
N GLY A 78 4.29 -11.70 -6.77
CA GLY A 78 4.11 -13.14 -6.76
C GLY A 78 2.90 -13.56 -5.92
N ASN A 79 2.62 -14.85 -5.90
CA ASN A 79 1.55 -15.45 -5.07
C ASN A 79 1.98 -15.67 -3.61
N SER A 80 3.20 -15.28 -3.24
CA SER A 80 3.73 -15.45 -1.89
C SER A 80 3.32 -14.30 -0.98
N GLN A 81 3.05 -14.64 0.26
CA GLN A 81 2.62 -13.71 1.30
C GLN A 81 3.76 -12.75 1.68
N SER A 82 3.44 -11.46 1.79
CA SER A 82 4.35 -10.47 2.36
C SER A 82 4.00 -10.21 3.82
N ASN A 83 4.97 -10.36 4.69
CA ASN A 83 4.81 -10.18 6.14
C ASN A 83 5.25 -8.79 6.62
N TYR A 84 6.07 -8.11 5.83
CA TYR A 84 6.56 -6.75 6.10
C TYR A 84 6.32 -5.85 4.90
N TRP A 85 6.03 -4.58 5.17
CA TRP A 85 5.67 -3.61 4.14
C TRP A 85 6.37 -2.28 4.37
N ILE A 86 6.91 -1.70 3.32
CA ILE A 86 7.24 -0.28 3.27
C ILE A 86 6.05 0.42 2.64
N LYS A 87 5.36 1.27 3.43
CA LYS A 87 4.34 2.18 2.93
C LYS A 87 5.00 3.52 2.63
N VAL A 88 4.79 4.03 1.44
CA VAL A 88 5.25 5.36 1.03
C VAL A 88 4.05 6.23 0.70
N ASP A 89 3.84 7.27 1.48
CA ASP A 89 2.85 8.29 1.19
C ASP A 89 3.49 9.40 0.33
N TYR A 90 2.81 9.82 -0.72
CA TYR A 90 3.29 10.84 -1.66
C TYR A 90 2.37 12.05 -1.70
N LYS A 91 2.99 13.25 -1.77
CA LYS A 91 2.35 14.46 -2.29
C LYS A 91 2.81 14.65 -3.73
N PHE A 92 1.95 14.47 -4.70
CA PHE A 92 2.29 14.65 -6.10
C PHE A 92 1.43 15.75 -6.74
N ASN A 93 2.00 16.46 -7.72
CA ASN A 93 1.31 17.48 -8.49
C ASN A 93 0.84 16.98 -9.86
N ASP A 94 1.42 15.88 -10.34
CA ASP A 94 1.09 15.30 -11.63
C ASP A 94 0.66 13.85 -11.45
N ARG A 95 -0.65 13.64 -11.55
CA ARG A 95 -1.28 12.31 -11.40
C ARG A 95 -0.79 11.33 -12.46
N GLN A 96 -0.64 11.78 -13.70
CA GLN A 96 -0.26 10.88 -14.78
C GLN A 96 1.20 10.45 -14.64
N LYS A 97 2.10 11.38 -14.30
CA LYS A 97 3.50 11.04 -14.01
C LYS A 97 3.63 10.06 -12.85
N PHE A 98 2.85 10.25 -11.77
CA PHE A 98 2.81 9.31 -10.65
C PHE A 98 2.41 7.91 -11.09
N ILE A 99 1.34 7.77 -11.88
CA ILE A 99 0.88 6.50 -12.44
C ILE A 99 1.95 5.85 -13.32
N ASP A 100 2.51 6.60 -14.25
CA ASP A 100 3.45 6.08 -15.23
C ASP A 100 4.79 5.69 -14.59
N ASN A 101 5.25 6.44 -13.58
CA ASN A 101 6.43 6.09 -12.80
C ASN A 101 6.25 4.73 -12.10
N HIS A 102 5.14 4.54 -11.38
CA HIS A 102 4.88 3.28 -10.67
C HIS A 102 4.64 2.09 -11.59
N LYS A 103 4.04 2.30 -12.78
CA LYS A 103 3.96 1.25 -13.80
C LYS A 103 5.34 0.85 -14.31
N LEU A 104 6.22 1.81 -14.55
CA LEU A 104 7.61 1.54 -14.93
C LEU A 104 8.37 0.81 -13.81
N PHE A 105 8.17 1.23 -12.56
CA PHE A 105 8.74 0.54 -11.40
C PHE A 105 8.30 -0.92 -11.36
N ALA A 106 7.00 -1.18 -11.51
CA ALA A 106 6.45 -2.53 -11.56
C ALA A 106 7.06 -3.36 -12.70
N ASP A 107 7.19 -2.78 -13.89
CA ASP A 107 7.67 -3.48 -15.07
C ASP A 107 9.18 -3.75 -15.06
N ILE A 108 9.99 -2.86 -14.52
CA ILE A 108 11.45 -2.95 -14.56
C ILE A 108 11.99 -3.52 -13.25
N VAL A 109 11.60 -2.92 -12.13
CA VAL A 109 12.19 -3.25 -10.82
C VAL A 109 11.52 -4.47 -10.22
N VAL A 110 10.18 -4.44 -10.06
CA VAL A 110 9.46 -5.51 -9.35
C VAL A 110 9.63 -6.86 -10.04
N LYS A 111 9.48 -6.92 -11.35
CA LYS A 111 9.65 -8.18 -12.13
C LYS A 111 11.02 -8.81 -11.96
N GLN A 112 12.05 -7.99 -11.76
CA GLN A 112 13.40 -8.52 -11.54
C GLN A 112 13.62 -8.85 -10.07
N MET A 113 13.17 -7.99 -9.16
CA MET A 113 13.30 -8.22 -7.72
C MET A 113 12.63 -9.53 -7.28
N GLN A 114 11.51 -9.91 -7.89
CA GLN A 114 10.83 -11.16 -7.63
C GLN A 114 11.66 -12.42 -7.94
N LYS A 115 12.65 -12.32 -8.82
CA LYS A 115 13.57 -13.44 -9.10
C LYS A 115 14.58 -13.64 -7.97
N ASP A 116 14.93 -12.56 -7.29
CA ASP A 116 15.96 -12.55 -6.25
C ASP A 116 15.34 -12.56 -4.84
N MET A 117 14.09 -12.10 -4.71
CA MET A 117 13.34 -12.00 -3.48
C MET A 117 11.95 -12.61 -3.64
N GLU A 118 11.80 -13.87 -3.28
CA GLU A 118 10.49 -14.50 -3.21
C GLU A 118 9.59 -13.72 -2.25
N GLY A 119 8.35 -13.45 -2.67
CA GLY A 119 7.41 -12.67 -1.87
C GLY A 119 7.55 -11.16 -1.97
N PHE A 120 8.42 -10.63 -2.86
CA PHE A 120 8.43 -9.21 -3.14
C PHE A 120 7.19 -8.81 -3.94
N ASN A 121 6.40 -7.90 -3.37
CA ASN A 121 5.16 -7.40 -3.96
C ASN A 121 5.19 -5.87 -4.00
N HIS A 122 4.52 -5.29 -4.99
CA HIS A 122 4.35 -3.84 -5.11
C HIS A 122 2.91 -3.50 -5.43
N GLY A 123 2.40 -2.46 -4.78
CA GLY A 123 1.12 -1.86 -5.10
C GLY A 123 1.19 -0.34 -5.06
N ALA A 124 0.46 0.33 -5.94
CA ALA A 124 0.35 1.78 -5.91
C ALA A 124 -1.10 2.22 -6.15
N ALA A 125 -1.49 3.27 -5.43
CA ALA A 125 -2.86 3.75 -5.42
C ALA A 125 -2.95 5.28 -5.28
N ILE A 126 -4.04 5.83 -5.78
CA ILE A 126 -4.39 7.25 -5.65
C ILE A 126 -5.47 7.41 -4.61
N ASN A 127 -5.28 8.35 -3.70
CA ASN A 127 -6.30 8.73 -2.73
C ASN A 127 -7.41 9.52 -3.43
N LEU A 128 -8.63 8.98 -3.39
CA LEU A 128 -9.80 9.62 -3.99
C LEU A 128 -10.46 10.63 -3.06
N THR A 129 -10.16 10.60 -1.77
CA THR A 129 -10.79 11.45 -0.75
C THR A 129 -9.98 12.69 -0.41
N SER A 130 -8.69 12.75 -0.78
CA SER A 130 -7.78 13.87 -0.46
C SER A 130 -7.14 14.51 -1.70
N SER A 131 -7.85 14.59 -2.80
CA SER A 131 -7.35 15.14 -4.08
C SER A 131 -7.39 16.68 -4.17
N ASN A 132 -7.31 17.38 -3.04
CA ASN A 132 -7.34 18.82 -3.06
C ASN A 132 -5.98 19.41 -3.44
N PHE A 133 -6.00 20.24 -4.47
CA PHE A 133 -4.86 21.05 -4.89
C PHE A 133 -5.18 22.52 -4.60
N GLU A 134 -4.26 23.24 -3.96
CA GLU A 134 -4.30 24.69 -3.82
C GLU A 134 -3.12 25.26 -4.58
N ASN A 135 -3.39 26.25 -5.46
CA ASN A 135 -2.37 26.90 -6.30
C ASN A 135 -1.49 25.91 -7.11
N GLY A 136 -2.05 24.77 -7.53
CA GLY A 136 -1.33 23.72 -8.25
C GLY A 136 -0.47 22.81 -7.36
N GLU A 137 -0.55 22.95 -6.04
CA GLU A 137 0.16 22.09 -5.08
C GLU A 137 -0.79 21.19 -4.29
N ALA A 138 -0.38 19.95 -4.06
CA ALA A 138 -1.14 19.02 -3.23
C ALA A 138 -1.08 19.45 -1.76
N VAL A 139 -2.25 19.65 -1.14
CA VAL A 139 -2.38 20.08 0.26
C VAL A 139 -2.10 18.95 1.23
N SER A 140 -2.37 17.71 0.81
CA SER A 140 -2.20 16.49 1.61
C SER A 140 -1.54 15.37 0.80
N TYR A 141 -1.21 14.25 1.46
CA TYR A 141 -0.77 13.05 0.76
C TYR A 141 -1.92 12.49 -0.08
N ASN A 142 -1.69 12.43 -1.40
CA ASN A 142 -2.71 12.09 -2.39
C ASN A 142 -2.38 10.81 -3.18
N GLY A 143 -1.28 10.14 -2.86
CA GLY A 143 -0.91 8.84 -3.39
C GLY A 143 -0.19 8.00 -2.37
N VAL A 144 -0.19 6.69 -2.60
CA VAL A 144 0.48 5.71 -1.75
C VAL A 144 1.07 4.60 -2.59
N SER A 145 2.24 4.08 -2.18
CA SER A 145 2.71 2.78 -2.62
C SER A 145 3.03 1.88 -1.43
N PHE A 146 2.97 0.58 -1.69
CA PHE A 146 3.34 -0.47 -0.74
C PHE A 146 4.33 -1.41 -1.42
N ASP A 147 5.49 -1.59 -0.80
CA ASP A 147 6.47 -2.61 -1.15
C ASP A 147 6.45 -3.69 -0.08
N GLY A 148 6.07 -4.91 -0.45
CA GLY A 148 5.92 -6.05 0.43
C GLY A 148 7.09 -7.02 0.37
N PHE A 149 7.47 -7.57 1.52
CA PHE A 149 8.60 -8.48 1.71
C PHE A 149 8.18 -9.69 2.55
N ALA A 150 8.68 -10.87 2.23
CA ALA A 150 8.39 -12.07 3.00
C ALA A 150 8.98 -12.00 4.42
N SER A 151 10.12 -11.33 4.61
CA SER A 151 10.80 -11.23 5.89
C SER A 151 11.36 -9.83 6.16
N LEU A 152 11.67 -9.54 7.44
CA LEU A 152 12.37 -8.32 7.84
C LEU A 152 13.78 -8.26 7.23
N GLU A 153 14.45 -9.40 7.12
CA GLU A 153 15.78 -9.49 6.50
C GLU A 153 15.75 -9.02 5.05
N GLN A 154 14.78 -9.49 4.24
CA GLN A 154 14.61 -9.04 2.87
C GLN A 154 14.36 -7.52 2.79
N LEU A 155 13.51 -6.99 3.68
CA LEU A 155 13.23 -5.55 3.74
C LEU A 155 14.50 -4.76 4.06
N LEU A 156 15.28 -5.19 5.04
CA LEU A 156 16.53 -4.52 5.42
C LEU A 156 17.58 -4.62 4.31
N THR A 157 17.70 -5.76 3.65
CA THR A 157 18.58 -5.95 2.48
C THR A 157 18.19 -5.00 1.34
N PHE A 158 16.90 -4.86 1.05
CA PHE A 158 16.42 -3.91 0.05
C PHE A 158 16.73 -2.46 0.41
N ARG A 159 16.61 -2.09 1.68
CA ARG A 159 16.97 -0.75 2.16
C ARG A 159 18.48 -0.50 2.06
N ALA A 160 19.29 -1.44 2.53
CA ALA A 160 20.74 -1.35 2.45
C ALA A 160 21.23 -1.19 1.01
N TYR A 161 20.61 -1.89 0.06
CA TYR A 161 20.87 -1.72 -1.37
C TYR A 161 20.57 -0.29 -1.86
N LYS A 162 19.45 0.32 -1.44
CA LYS A 162 19.13 1.70 -1.82
C LYS A 162 20.14 2.73 -1.28
N GLU A 163 20.74 2.43 -0.15
CA GLU A 163 21.75 3.28 0.49
C GLU A 163 23.16 3.03 -0.09
N ASN A 164 23.44 1.79 -0.49
CA ASN A 164 24.69 1.40 -1.10
C ASN A 164 24.44 0.45 -2.32
N PRO A 165 24.23 0.99 -3.51
CA PRO A 165 23.95 0.21 -4.73
C PRO A 165 25.04 -0.79 -5.12
N GLU A 166 26.27 -0.60 -4.64
CA GLU A 166 27.40 -1.50 -4.96
C GLU A 166 27.29 -2.87 -4.28
N ILE A 167 26.46 -3.00 -3.24
CA ILE A 167 26.22 -4.29 -2.56
C ILE A 167 25.74 -5.36 -3.52
N ASN A 168 24.95 -4.97 -4.54
CA ASN A 168 24.40 -5.90 -5.52
C ASN A 168 24.42 -5.29 -6.94
N LYS A 169 25.42 -5.68 -7.72
CA LYS A 169 25.59 -5.18 -9.10
C LYS A 169 24.40 -5.45 -10.03
N THR A 170 23.64 -6.52 -9.77
CA THR A 170 22.44 -6.80 -10.55
C THR A 170 21.37 -5.75 -10.26
N TRP A 171 21.15 -5.45 -9.00
CA TRP A 171 20.18 -4.44 -8.59
C TRP A 171 20.59 -3.03 -8.99
N GLN A 172 21.89 -2.74 -8.99
CA GLN A 172 22.43 -1.48 -9.51
C GLN A 172 22.03 -1.28 -10.97
N LYS A 173 22.24 -2.30 -11.82
CA LYS A 173 21.86 -2.23 -13.24
C LYS A 173 20.35 -2.07 -13.44
N ILE A 174 19.53 -2.65 -12.56
CA ILE A 174 18.09 -2.50 -12.60
C ILE A 174 17.71 -1.06 -12.25
N GLY A 175 18.32 -0.50 -11.18
CA GLY A 175 18.16 0.90 -10.79
C GLY A 175 18.52 1.87 -11.91
N GLU A 176 19.70 1.72 -12.49
CA GLU A 176 20.15 2.52 -13.64
C GLU A 176 19.19 2.41 -14.84
N LYS A 177 18.72 1.21 -15.15
CA LYS A 177 17.73 1.01 -16.21
C LYS A 177 16.42 1.73 -15.93
N PHE A 178 15.96 1.67 -14.68
CA PHE A 178 14.74 2.34 -14.25
C PHE A 178 14.90 3.86 -14.34
N GLU A 179 15.97 4.43 -13.78
CA GLU A 179 16.29 5.86 -13.84
C GLU A 179 16.35 6.38 -15.28
N ASN A 180 17.07 5.70 -16.16
CA ASN A 180 17.13 6.05 -17.57
C ASN A 180 15.74 6.06 -18.25
N GLN A 181 14.85 5.16 -17.87
CA GLN A 181 13.49 5.12 -18.45
C GLN A 181 12.58 6.21 -17.90
N ILE A 182 12.67 6.53 -16.61
CA ILE A 182 11.86 7.62 -16.03
C ILE A 182 12.31 8.99 -16.56
N GLU A 183 13.61 9.21 -16.76
CA GLU A 183 14.15 10.41 -17.42
C GLU A 183 13.66 10.54 -18.86
N LYS A 184 13.85 9.48 -19.66
CA LYS A 184 13.43 9.44 -21.07
C LYS A 184 11.94 9.74 -21.24
N LYS A 185 11.10 9.30 -20.31
CA LYS A 185 9.65 9.53 -20.33
C LYS A 185 9.23 10.82 -19.62
N GLY A 186 10.14 11.54 -18.99
CA GLY A 186 9.85 12.76 -18.25
C GLY A 186 8.97 12.55 -17.02
N VAL A 187 9.06 11.38 -16.38
CA VAL A 187 8.24 11.00 -15.22
C VAL A 187 9.03 10.92 -13.91
N ALA A 188 10.20 11.55 -13.84
CA ALA A 188 11.05 11.59 -12.65
C ALA A 188 10.45 12.47 -11.54
N ASP A 189 10.14 13.71 -11.85
CA ASP A 189 9.77 14.75 -10.88
C ASP A 189 8.25 14.84 -10.71
N PHE A 190 7.65 13.81 -10.12
CA PHE A 190 6.21 13.78 -9.94
C PHE A 190 5.74 14.15 -8.52
N PHE A 191 6.63 14.15 -7.53
CA PHE A 191 6.24 14.38 -6.14
C PHE A 191 7.01 15.53 -5.48
N LYS A 192 6.35 16.25 -4.56
CA LYS A 192 6.92 17.32 -3.75
C LYS A 192 7.41 16.83 -2.39
N ALA A 193 6.74 15.82 -1.84
CA ALA A 193 7.11 15.22 -0.57
C ALA A 193 6.71 13.74 -0.54
N ARG A 194 7.48 12.96 0.24
CA ARG A 194 7.16 11.56 0.52
C ARG A 194 7.46 11.22 1.98
N LYS A 195 6.68 10.30 2.53
CA LYS A 195 6.88 9.77 3.89
C LYS A 195 6.92 8.25 3.83
N ASN A 196 8.00 7.67 4.32
CA ASN A 196 8.18 6.22 4.39
C ASN A 196 7.88 5.72 5.80
N THR A 197 7.11 4.64 5.90
CA THR A 197 6.82 3.94 7.15
C THR A 197 6.94 2.44 6.95
N VAL A 198 7.35 1.72 8.01
CA VAL A 198 7.49 0.26 7.96
C VAL A 198 6.39 -0.37 8.81
N TRP A 199 5.75 -1.39 8.24
CA TRP A 199 4.62 -2.11 8.80
C TRP A 199 4.88 -3.60 8.77
N ARG A 200 4.34 -4.33 9.74
CA ARG A 200 4.29 -5.78 9.73
C ARG A 200 2.86 -6.26 9.62
N LEU A 201 2.65 -7.33 8.91
CA LEU A 201 1.36 -7.99 8.84
C LEU A 201 1.04 -8.62 10.21
N VAL A 202 -0.16 -8.37 10.71
CA VAL A 202 -0.68 -8.98 11.94
C VAL A 202 -1.69 -10.05 11.59
N ASP A 203 -2.61 -9.73 10.67
CA ASP A 203 -3.66 -10.64 10.24
C ASP A 203 -4.21 -10.24 8.87
N GLU A 204 -4.73 -11.20 8.11
CA GLU A 204 -5.38 -10.98 6.83
C GLU A 204 -6.39 -12.05 6.48
N THR A 205 -7.35 -11.70 5.64
CA THR A 205 -8.29 -12.66 5.05
C THR A 205 -8.61 -12.23 3.62
N TRP A 206 -8.55 -13.17 2.69
CA TRP A 206 -8.86 -12.97 1.29
C TRP A 206 -10.10 -13.77 0.87
N GLY A 207 -10.93 -13.16 0.05
CA GLY A 207 -12.03 -13.85 -0.61
C GLY A 207 -11.51 -14.66 -1.80
N ASN A 208 -11.95 -15.90 -1.91
CA ASN A 208 -11.71 -16.76 -3.08
C ASN A 208 -12.67 -16.40 -4.22
#